data_3fa838f679ebdcc1ceee49d06b20717c
#
_entry.id   3fa838f679ebdcc1ceee49d06b20717c
#
_cell.length_a   1.000
_cell.length_b   1.000
_cell.length_c   1.000
_cell.angle_alpha   90.00
_cell.angle_beta   90.00
_cell.angle_gamma   90.00
#
_symmetry.space_group_name_H-M   'P 1'
#
loop_
_entity.id
_entity.type
_entity.pdbx_description
1 polymer ?
#
loop_
_entity_poly.entity_id
_entity_poly.type
_entity_poly.pdbx_seq_one_letter_code
_entity_poly.pdbx_strand_id
1 'polypeptide(L)'
;FEAMVHDLRMLLRLADGRTPHPSAAILDSRTLQSTPTSGGRAGYDGAKRRKGSKVHAAVDTLGHLLTLHVTPASEQDRDQVGQLAEAIQEASNQEVTLAYVDQGYTGQRAAEAALEHGITLEVVKLPEAKRGFVLLPRRWVVERSFGWAARFRRLARDYERLPKTLAGLHYLAFVCLMLPHISDAMSIV
;
A
#
# COMPACT_ATOMS: atom_id res chain seq x y z
N PHE A 1 0.86 4.80 -15.53
CA PHE A 1 -0.21 4.85 -14.51
C PHE A 1 0.27 5.40 -13.17
N GLU A 2 1.52 5.19 -12.80
CA GLU A 2 2.09 5.71 -11.56
C GLU A 2 2.00 7.23 -11.49
N ALA A 3 2.47 7.96 -12.50
CA ALA A 3 2.33 9.41 -12.58
C ALA A 3 0.86 9.88 -12.49
N MET A 4 -0.06 9.17 -13.15
CA MET A 4 -1.50 9.47 -13.07
C MET A 4 -2.03 9.34 -11.63
N VAL A 5 -1.63 8.29 -10.91
CA VAL A 5 -2.02 8.11 -9.50
C VAL A 5 -1.48 9.25 -8.65
N HIS A 6 -0.22 9.65 -8.89
CA HIS A 6 0.39 10.78 -8.21
C HIS A 6 -0.41 12.07 -8.43
N ASP A 7 -0.70 12.42 -9.67
CA ASP A 7 -1.43 13.65 -10.01
C ASP A 7 -2.87 13.63 -9.45
N LEU A 8 -3.59 12.52 -9.60
CA LEU A 8 -4.94 12.36 -9.05
C LEU A 8 -4.95 12.48 -7.53
N ARG A 9 -3.95 11.89 -6.85
CA ARG A 9 -3.83 12.02 -5.39
C ARG A 9 -3.64 13.47 -4.98
N MET A 10 -2.76 14.21 -5.64
CA MET A 10 -2.54 15.64 -5.34
C MET A 10 -3.83 16.43 -5.49
N LEU A 11 -4.56 16.25 -6.60
CA LEU A 11 -5.82 16.94 -6.86
C LEU A 11 -6.89 16.60 -5.82
N LEU A 12 -7.07 15.32 -5.48
CA LEU A 12 -8.05 14.89 -4.47
C LEU A 12 -7.72 15.42 -3.08
N ARG A 13 -6.43 15.47 -2.71
CA ARG A 13 -6.01 16.04 -1.43
C ARG A 13 -6.30 17.55 -1.38
N LEU A 14 -6.01 18.27 -2.44
CA LEU A 14 -6.34 19.70 -2.56
C LEU A 14 -7.85 19.94 -2.47
N ALA A 15 -8.66 19.12 -3.16
CA ALA A 15 -10.11 19.19 -3.08
C ALA A 15 -10.66 18.94 -1.66
N ASP A 16 -9.95 18.11 -0.87
CA ASP A 16 -10.26 17.83 0.56
C ASP A 16 -9.65 18.89 1.52
N GLY A 17 -9.12 20.00 1.00
CA GLY A 17 -8.53 21.08 1.79
C GLY A 17 -7.19 20.72 2.44
N ARG A 18 -6.46 19.73 1.91
CA ARG A 18 -5.17 19.25 2.43
C ARG A 18 -4.02 19.71 1.54
N THR A 19 -2.81 19.61 2.08
CA THR A 19 -1.59 19.76 1.28
C THR A 19 -1.52 18.70 0.18
N PRO A 20 -0.96 19.02 -1.00
CA PRO A 20 -0.86 18.09 -2.12
C PRO A 20 -0.03 16.85 -1.77
N HIS A 21 1.01 17.01 -0.97
CA HIS A 21 1.84 15.92 -0.49
C HIS A 21 1.46 15.53 0.94
N PRO A 22 1.33 14.23 1.24
CA PRO A 22 1.02 13.75 2.59
C PRO A 22 2.26 13.81 3.48
N SER A 23 2.08 14.12 4.76
CA SER A 23 3.11 14.04 5.80
C SER A 23 3.13 12.69 6.52
N ALA A 24 2.13 11.84 6.28
CA ALA A 24 2.05 10.51 6.87
C ALA A 24 1.58 9.48 5.84
N ALA A 25 2.13 8.25 5.95
CA ALA A 25 1.77 7.10 5.16
C ALA A 25 1.24 5.95 6.05
N ILE A 26 0.55 5.00 5.43
CA ILE A 26 0.10 3.76 6.06
C ILE A 26 0.57 2.62 5.18
N LEU A 27 1.38 1.72 5.75
CA LEU A 27 1.98 0.60 5.05
C LEU A 27 1.30 -0.70 5.46
N ASP A 28 1.06 -1.55 4.47
CA ASP A 28 0.60 -2.92 4.70
C ASP A 28 0.96 -3.80 3.50
N SER A 29 0.80 -5.11 3.66
CA SER A 29 1.02 -6.07 2.59
C SER A 29 -0.15 -7.02 2.42
N ARG A 30 -0.40 -7.41 1.16
CA ARG A 30 -1.40 -8.40 0.81
C ARG A 30 -0.80 -9.51 -0.03
N THR A 31 -1.02 -10.77 0.38
CA THR A 31 -0.64 -11.94 -0.40
C THR A 31 -1.75 -12.29 -1.39
N LEU A 32 -1.42 -12.24 -2.68
CA LEU A 32 -2.25 -12.73 -3.78
C LEU A 32 -1.86 -14.16 -4.12
N GLN A 33 -2.84 -15.06 -4.11
CA GLN A 33 -2.60 -16.45 -4.50
C GLN A 33 -2.20 -16.53 -5.97
N SER A 34 -1.09 -17.19 -6.26
CA SER A 34 -0.64 -17.43 -7.63
C SER A 34 -1.56 -18.41 -8.37
N THR A 35 -1.63 -18.22 -9.67
CA THR A 35 -2.25 -19.17 -10.60
C THR A 35 -1.15 -19.88 -11.41
N PRO A 36 -1.44 -20.96 -12.13
CA PRO A 36 -0.45 -21.60 -13.00
C PRO A 36 0.17 -20.65 -14.03
N THR A 37 -0.57 -19.60 -14.44
CA THR A 37 -0.12 -18.60 -15.42
C THR A 37 0.93 -17.63 -14.87
N SER A 38 0.99 -17.41 -13.54
CA SER A 38 1.96 -16.50 -12.92
C SER A 38 3.40 -17.03 -12.91
N GLY A 39 3.61 -18.29 -13.24
CA GLY A 39 4.94 -18.90 -13.37
C GLY A 39 5.64 -19.20 -12.03
N GLY A 40 6.98 -19.34 -12.11
CA GLY A 40 7.81 -19.80 -10.98
C GLY A 40 8.19 -18.77 -9.94
N ARG A 41 7.85 -17.48 -10.12
CA ARG A 41 8.26 -16.38 -9.22
C ARG A 41 7.52 -16.34 -7.87
N ALA A 42 6.46 -17.13 -7.73
CA ALA A 42 5.64 -17.14 -6.53
C ALA A 42 6.37 -17.82 -5.36
N GLY A 43 6.40 -17.14 -4.20
CA GLY A 43 6.89 -17.69 -2.93
C GLY A 43 5.77 -18.27 -2.08
N TYR A 44 6.11 -18.95 -0.99
CA TYR A 44 5.15 -19.50 -0.03
C TYR A 44 5.04 -18.59 1.21
N ASP A 45 3.84 -18.10 1.46
CA ASP A 45 3.50 -17.38 2.67
C ASP A 45 3.09 -18.38 3.76
N GLY A 46 3.96 -18.60 4.73
CA GLY A 46 3.73 -19.56 5.81
C GLY A 46 2.61 -19.13 6.76
N ALA A 47 2.42 -17.81 6.97
CA ALA A 47 1.37 -17.29 7.86
C ALA A 47 -0.02 -17.44 7.24
N LYS A 48 -0.14 -17.17 5.95
CA LYS A 48 -1.42 -17.30 5.20
C LYS A 48 -1.59 -18.65 4.52
N ARG A 49 -0.61 -19.55 4.66
CA ARG A 49 -0.58 -20.93 4.10
C ARG A 49 -0.95 -20.97 2.60
N ARG A 50 -0.35 -20.06 1.81
CA ARG A 50 -0.60 -20.00 0.38
C ARG A 50 0.66 -19.63 -0.42
N LYS A 51 0.73 -20.16 -1.64
CA LYS A 51 1.76 -19.77 -2.61
C LYS A 51 1.27 -18.59 -3.42
N GLY A 52 2.11 -17.57 -3.57
CA GLY A 52 1.71 -16.39 -4.30
C GLY A 52 2.77 -15.29 -4.35
N SER A 53 2.29 -14.11 -4.65
CA SER A 53 3.04 -12.86 -4.61
C SER A 53 2.50 -11.94 -3.53
N LYS A 54 3.37 -11.22 -2.88
CA LYS A 54 3.02 -10.23 -1.88
C LYS A 54 3.09 -8.84 -2.52
N VAL A 55 2.01 -8.09 -2.38
CA VAL A 55 1.94 -6.68 -2.78
C VAL A 55 2.13 -5.85 -1.52
N HIS A 56 3.25 -5.15 -1.45
CA HIS A 56 3.55 -4.18 -0.40
C HIS A 56 3.09 -2.82 -0.90
N ALA A 57 2.22 -2.15 -0.16
CA ALA A 57 1.67 -0.87 -0.57
C ALA A 57 1.76 0.15 0.55
N ALA A 58 1.95 1.40 0.15
CA ALA A 58 1.82 2.57 1.00
C ALA A 58 0.70 3.46 0.47
N VAL A 59 -0.19 3.87 1.34
CA VAL A 59 -1.27 4.83 1.04
C VAL A 59 -1.18 6.03 1.97
N ASP A 60 -1.75 7.15 1.58
CA ASP A 60 -1.94 8.29 2.46
C ASP A 60 -3.09 8.06 3.46
N THR A 61 -3.36 9.02 4.33
CA THR A 61 -4.43 8.94 5.33
C THR A 61 -5.84 8.96 4.76
N LEU A 62 -6.01 9.27 3.47
CA LEU A 62 -7.28 9.20 2.75
C LEU A 62 -7.47 7.83 2.05
N GLY A 63 -6.39 7.04 1.93
CA GLY A 63 -6.37 5.75 1.26
C GLY A 63 -5.95 5.82 -0.21
N HIS A 64 -5.42 6.96 -0.64
CA HIS A 64 -4.86 7.11 -1.98
C HIS A 64 -3.46 6.51 -2.03
N LEU A 65 -3.19 5.74 -3.08
CA LEU A 65 -1.92 5.06 -3.26
C LEU A 65 -0.76 6.06 -3.38
N LEU A 66 0.29 5.85 -2.59
CA LEU A 66 1.59 6.50 -2.75
C LEU A 66 2.47 5.67 -3.68
N THR A 67 2.76 4.46 -3.25
CA THR A 67 3.60 3.53 -3.98
C THR A 67 3.25 2.10 -3.65
N LEU A 68 3.70 1.17 -4.49
CA LEU A 68 3.68 -0.26 -4.20
C LEU A 68 4.78 -0.99 -4.97
N HIS A 69 5.20 -2.13 -4.41
CA HIS A 69 5.99 -3.10 -5.15
C HIS A 69 5.55 -4.54 -4.86
N VAL A 70 6.03 -5.47 -5.68
CA VAL A 70 5.58 -6.86 -5.65
C VAL A 70 6.78 -7.78 -5.47
N THR A 71 6.71 -8.63 -4.44
CA THR A 71 7.72 -9.65 -4.14
C THR A 71 7.15 -11.06 -4.18
N PRO A 72 7.99 -12.10 -4.18
CA PRO A 72 7.54 -13.44 -3.80
C PRO A 72 6.91 -13.42 -2.40
N ALA A 73 5.85 -14.19 -2.17
CA ALA A 73 5.16 -14.17 -0.87
C ALA A 73 5.97 -14.73 0.30
N SER A 74 7.13 -15.35 0.04
CA SER A 74 8.10 -15.77 1.04
C SER A 74 8.90 -14.64 1.67
N GLU A 75 8.93 -13.46 1.02
CA GLU A 75 9.63 -12.29 1.54
C GLU A 75 8.93 -11.74 2.79
N GLN A 76 9.73 -11.25 3.74
CA GLN A 76 9.18 -10.67 4.97
C GLN A 76 8.88 -9.18 4.78
N ASP A 77 7.78 -8.71 5.40
CA ASP A 77 7.33 -7.33 5.27
C ASP A 77 8.38 -6.33 5.78
N ARG A 78 9.04 -6.65 6.90
CA ARG A 78 10.10 -5.81 7.48
C ARG A 78 11.32 -5.62 6.59
N ASP A 79 11.63 -6.58 5.72
CA ASP A 79 12.79 -6.49 4.82
C ASP A 79 12.50 -5.58 3.61
N GLN A 80 11.23 -5.22 3.40
CA GLN A 80 10.79 -4.34 2.31
C GLN A 80 10.68 -2.87 2.72
N VAL A 81 10.89 -2.56 3.98
CA VAL A 81 10.70 -1.19 4.54
C VAL A 81 11.60 -0.17 3.85
N GLY A 82 12.88 -0.46 3.65
CA GLY A 82 13.81 0.49 3.02
C GLY A 82 13.36 0.88 1.61
N GLN A 83 13.04 -0.12 0.78
CA GLN A 83 12.56 0.12 -0.59
C GLN A 83 11.21 0.89 -0.60
N LEU A 84 10.30 0.57 0.33
CA LEU A 84 9.04 1.31 0.46
C LEU A 84 9.29 2.75 0.91
N ALA A 85 10.17 2.98 1.88
CA ALA A 85 10.47 4.30 2.41
C ALA A 85 11.07 5.21 1.32
N GLU A 86 12.04 4.70 0.54
CA GLU A 86 12.60 5.41 -0.61
C GLU A 86 11.49 5.82 -1.60
N ALA A 87 10.68 4.86 -2.05
CA ALA A 87 9.61 5.11 -3.01
C ALA A 87 8.49 6.01 -2.44
N ILE A 88 8.22 5.98 -1.13
CA ILE A 88 7.30 6.91 -0.46
C ILE A 88 7.83 8.34 -0.55
N GLN A 89 9.12 8.53 -0.29
CA GLN A 89 9.73 9.88 -0.36
C GLN A 89 9.73 10.43 -1.77
N GLU A 90 10.01 9.62 -2.78
CA GLU A 90 9.87 10.02 -4.18
C GLU A 90 8.42 10.43 -4.50
N ALA A 91 7.44 9.63 -4.08
CA ALA A 91 6.01 9.88 -4.35
C ALA A 91 5.42 11.02 -3.53
N SER A 92 6.05 11.46 -2.44
CA SER A 92 5.56 12.50 -1.52
C SER A 92 6.38 13.77 -1.54
N ASN A 93 7.33 13.91 -2.46
CA ASN A 93 8.26 15.05 -2.49
C ASN A 93 9.01 15.25 -1.15
N GLN A 94 9.44 14.15 -0.53
CA GLN A 94 10.16 14.12 0.75
C GLN A 94 9.36 14.64 1.97
N GLU A 95 8.03 14.71 1.87
CA GLU A 95 7.18 15.29 2.92
C GLU A 95 6.71 14.28 3.98
N VAL A 96 6.82 12.97 3.72
CA VAL A 96 6.39 11.95 4.68
C VAL A 96 7.43 11.80 5.79
N THR A 97 7.04 12.06 7.02
CA THR A 97 7.88 11.90 8.22
C THR A 97 7.43 10.75 9.13
N LEU A 98 6.22 10.24 8.91
CA LEU A 98 5.61 9.22 9.76
C LEU A 98 4.95 8.13 8.92
N ALA A 99 5.17 6.86 9.28
CA ALA A 99 4.49 5.74 8.66
C ALA A 99 3.86 4.80 9.71
N TYR A 100 2.56 4.58 9.58
CA TYR A 100 1.80 3.62 10.40
C TYR A 100 1.93 2.22 9.81
N VAL A 101 2.31 1.26 10.63
CA VAL A 101 2.58 -0.12 10.23
C VAL A 101 1.96 -1.13 11.21
N ASP A 102 1.84 -2.38 10.77
CA ASP A 102 1.47 -3.48 11.65
C ASP A 102 2.69 -4.13 12.34
N GLN A 103 2.43 -5.16 13.15
CA GLN A 103 3.48 -5.90 13.86
C GLN A 103 4.44 -6.66 12.92
N GLY A 104 4.06 -6.92 11.68
CA GLY A 104 4.91 -7.55 10.67
C GLY A 104 6.12 -6.70 10.27
N TYR A 105 6.04 -5.40 10.50
CA TYR A 105 7.09 -4.42 10.20
C TYR A 105 7.96 -4.06 11.42
N THR A 106 7.83 -4.78 12.53
CA THR A 106 8.62 -4.53 13.74
C THR A 106 10.06 -5.01 13.60
N GLY A 107 10.95 -4.33 14.32
CA GLY A 107 12.37 -4.68 14.44
C GLY A 107 13.28 -3.49 14.20
N GLN A 108 14.46 -3.54 14.82
CA GLN A 108 15.44 -2.45 14.75
C GLN A 108 15.86 -2.16 13.31
N ARG A 109 16.14 -3.20 12.51
CA ARG A 109 16.53 -3.05 11.09
C ARG A 109 15.46 -2.33 10.25
N ALA A 110 14.18 -2.65 10.48
CA ALA A 110 13.09 -2.00 9.77
C ALA A 110 12.97 -0.52 10.16
N ALA A 111 13.09 -0.22 11.45
CA ALA A 111 13.07 1.16 11.95
C ALA A 111 14.25 1.98 11.43
N GLU A 112 15.46 1.42 11.44
CA GLU A 112 16.67 2.05 10.90
C GLU A 112 16.53 2.31 9.39
N ALA A 113 16.07 1.31 8.61
CA ALA A 113 15.87 1.45 7.17
C ALA A 113 14.84 2.53 6.81
N ALA A 114 13.78 2.70 7.60
CA ALA A 114 12.85 3.81 7.40
C ALA A 114 13.46 5.15 7.77
N LEU A 115 14.23 5.20 8.88
CA LEU A 115 14.85 6.42 9.38
C LEU A 115 15.94 6.96 8.43
N GLU A 116 16.64 6.09 7.69
CA GLU A 116 17.56 6.49 6.61
C GLU A 116 16.89 7.37 5.55
N HIS A 117 15.57 7.21 5.37
CA HIS A 117 14.75 8.04 4.49
C HIS A 117 13.92 9.10 5.25
N GLY A 118 14.25 9.40 6.51
CA GLY A 118 13.56 10.41 7.32
C GLY A 118 12.17 10.00 7.80
N ILE A 119 11.80 8.72 7.71
CA ILE A 119 10.48 8.21 8.11
C ILE A 119 10.56 7.50 9.46
N THR A 120 9.74 7.90 10.40
CA THR A 120 9.55 7.19 11.69
C THR A 120 8.44 6.16 11.54
N LEU A 121 8.68 4.91 11.95
CA LEU A 121 7.65 3.87 11.97
C LEU A 121 6.86 3.92 13.29
N GLU A 122 5.55 4.04 13.22
CA GLU A 122 4.63 3.88 14.34
C GLU A 122 3.86 2.56 14.21
N VAL A 123 4.15 1.60 15.10
CA VAL A 123 3.49 0.29 15.09
C VAL A 123 2.13 0.39 15.77
N VAL A 124 1.06 0.21 15.00
CA VAL A 124 -0.31 0.18 15.51
C VAL A 124 -0.61 -1.19 16.11
N LYS A 125 -0.62 -1.29 17.44
CA LYS A 125 -0.88 -2.52 18.18
C LYS A 125 -2.39 -2.76 18.36
N LEU A 126 -2.80 -4.04 18.28
CA LEU A 126 -4.14 -4.45 18.73
C LEU A 126 -4.24 -4.27 20.25
N PRO A 127 -5.32 -3.68 20.78
CA PRO A 127 -5.56 -3.68 22.21
C PRO A 127 -5.67 -5.12 22.74
N GLU A 128 -4.90 -5.48 23.75
CA GLU A 128 -4.77 -6.86 24.26
C GLU A 128 -6.06 -7.48 24.81
N ALA A 129 -7.12 -6.69 25.03
CA ALA A 129 -8.33 -7.11 25.73
C ALA A 129 -9.57 -7.29 24.86
N LYS A 130 -9.51 -7.14 23.53
CA LYS A 130 -10.72 -7.21 22.69
C LYS A 130 -10.79 -8.49 21.88
N ARG A 131 -11.83 -9.31 22.14
CA ARG A 131 -12.24 -10.43 21.28
C ARG A 131 -13.16 -9.89 20.18
N GLY A 132 -12.92 -10.27 18.91
CA GLY A 132 -13.72 -9.88 17.77
C GLY A 132 -13.04 -8.86 16.83
N PHE A 133 -13.79 -8.36 15.87
CA PHE A 133 -13.30 -7.35 14.92
C PHE A 133 -13.07 -6.00 15.63
N VAL A 134 -11.83 -5.52 15.62
CA VAL A 134 -11.46 -4.22 16.15
C VAL A 134 -10.99 -3.34 15.01
N LEU A 135 -11.71 -2.26 14.75
CA LEU A 135 -11.28 -1.24 13.81
C LEU A 135 -10.07 -0.50 14.41
N LEU A 136 -8.89 -0.77 13.89
CA LEU A 136 -7.68 -0.06 14.31
C LEU A 136 -7.65 1.31 13.64
N PRO A 137 -7.64 2.40 14.43
CA PRO A 137 -7.50 3.73 13.85
C PRO A 137 -6.33 3.77 12.87
N ARG A 138 -6.56 4.32 11.68
CA ARG A 138 -5.59 4.50 10.59
C ARG A 138 -5.26 3.23 9.78
N ARG A 139 -4.99 2.07 10.37
CA ARG A 139 -4.68 0.84 9.62
C ARG A 139 -5.80 0.38 8.69
N TRP A 140 -7.07 0.49 9.12
CA TRP A 140 -8.22 0.11 8.28
C TRP A 140 -8.21 0.82 6.90
N VAL A 141 -7.53 1.94 6.78
CA VAL A 141 -7.45 2.72 5.54
C VAL A 141 -6.76 1.93 4.43
N VAL A 142 -5.59 1.36 4.70
CA VAL A 142 -4.86 0.55 3.70
C VAL A 142 -5.58 -0.78 3.45
N GLU A 143 -6.18 -1.39 4.47
CA GLU A 143 -7.00 -2.59 4.32
C GLU A 143 -8.21 -2.32 3.41
N ARG A 144 -8.88 -1.18 3.57
CA ARG A 144 -9.95 -0.69 2.69
C ARG A 144 -9.45 -0.51 1.25
N SER A 145 -8.28 0.08 1.08
CA SER A 145 -7.67 0.29 -0.24
C SER A 145 -7.39 -1.04 -0.95
N PHE A 146 -6.88 -2.03 -0.23
CA PHE A 146 -6.77 -3.39 -0.75
C PHE A 146 -8.14 -4.04 -1.05
N GLY A 147 -9.14 -3.78 -0.21
CA GLY A 147 -10.52 -4.23 -0.44
C GLY A 147 -11.10 -3.65 -1.73
N TRP A 148 -10.85 -2.38 -2.02
CA TRP A 148 -11.25 -1.75 -3.27
C TRP A 148 -10.53 -2.34 -4.48
N ALA A 149 -9.21 -2.51 -4.41
CA ALA A 149 -8.43 -3.14 -5.47
C ALA A 149 -8.89 -4.58 -5.75
N ALA A 150 -9.35 -5.31 -4.74
CA ALA A 150 -9.85 -6.68 -4.89
C ALA A 150 -11.16 -6.81 -5.71
N ARG A 151 -11.89 -5.71 -5.92
CA ARG A 151 -13.08 -5.68 -6.80
C ARG A 151 -12.72 -5.87 -8.27
N PHE A 152 -11.49 -5.55 -8.64
CA PHE A 152 -10.98 -5.83 -9.98
C PHE A 152 -10.61 -7.31 -10.07
N ARG A 153 -11.36 -8.07 -10.87
CA ARG A 153 -11.18 -9.55 -11.00
C ARG A 153 -9.73 -9.96 -11.25
N ARG A 154 -8.99 -9.15 -12.02
CA ARG A 154 -7.58 -9.40 -12.35
C ARG A 154 -6.66 -9.28 -11.12
N LEU A 155 -7.09 -8.56 -10.08
CA LEU A 155 -6.35 -8.36 -8.82
C LEU A 155 -6.86 -9.24 -7.66
N ALA A 156 -7.82 -10.11 -7.91
CA ALA A 156 -8.29 -11.08 -6.91
C ALA A 156 -7.26 -12.21 -6.67
N ARG A 157 -6.49 -12.56 -7.73
CA ARG A 157 -5.37 -13.50 -7.70
C ARG A 157 -4.22 -12.97 -8.56
N ASP A 158 -3.05 -13.58 -8.42
CA ASP A 158 -1.91 -13.28 -9.27
C ASP A 158 -1.93 -14.14 -10.54
N TYR A 159 -2.16 -13.52 -11.69
CA TYR A 159 -2.12 -14.11 -13.02
C TYR A 159 -0.88 -13.69 -13.82
N GLU A 160 -0.10 -12.76 -13.29
CA GLU A 160 0.93 -12.06 -14.06
C GLU A 160 2.29 -12.76 -13.95
N ARG A 161 3.01 -12.87 -15.06
CA ARG A 161 4.37 -13.42 -15.07
C ARG A 161 5.41 -12.44 -14.48
N LEU A 162 5.20 -11.15 -14.69
CA LEU A 162 6.14 -10.11 -14.25
C LEU A 162 5.57 -9.34 -13.06
N PRO A 163 6.37 -9.13 -12.00
CA PRO A 163 5.97 -8.29 -10.86
C PRO A 163 5.53 -6.89 -11.28
N LYS A 164 6.26 -6.28 -12.25
CA LYS A 164 5.94 -4.95 -12.79
C LYS A 164 4.56 -4.89 -13.46
N THR A 165 4.12 -5.96 -14.13
CA THR A 165 2.77 -6.02 -14.72
C THR A 165 1.71 -6.04 -13.63
N LEU A 166 1.91 -6.84 -12.58
CA LEU A 166 0.99 -6.89 -11.45
C LEU A 166 0.93 -5.53 -10.72
N ALA A 167 2.07 -4.89 -10.52
CA ALA A 167 2.15 -3.54 -9.96
C ALA A 167 1.40 -2.53 -10.84
N GLY A 168 1.65 -2.52 -12.15
CA GLY A 168 0.98 -1.64 -13.11
C GLY A 168 -0.54 -1.79 -13.12
N LEU A 169 -1.06 -3.02 -12.98
CA LEU A 169 -2.50 -3.28 -12.85
C LEU A 169 -3.08 -2.70 -11.54
N HIS A 170 -2.33 -2.70 -10.44
CA HIS A 170 -2.76 -2.03 -9.21
C HIS A 170 -2.80 -0.51 -9.40
N TYR A 171 -1.77 0.10 -10.00
CA TYR A 171 -1.79 1.53 -10.32
C TYR A 171 -3.00 1.88 -11.21
N LEU A 172 -3.27 1.09 -12.25
CA LEU A 172 -4.45 1.29 -13.10
C LEU A 172 -5.76 1.18 -12.30
N ALA A 173 -5.87 0.20 -11.39
CA ALA A 173 -7.04 0.06 -10.53
C ALA A 173 -7.23 1.30 -9.64
N PHE A 174 -6.16 1.83 -9.07
CA PHE A 174 -6.25 3.07 -8.27
C PHE A 174 -6.62 4.30 -9.11
N VAL A 175 -6.12 4.41 -10.36
CA VAL A 175 -6.61 5.43 -11.30
C VAL A 175 -8.13 5.32 -11.47
N CYS A 176 -8.64 4.12 -11.76
CA CYS A 176 -10.08 3.90 -11.93
C CYS A 176 -10.91 4.19 -10.66
N LEU A 177 -10.32 3.98 -9.47
CA LEU A 177 -10.98 4.27 -8.20
C LEU A 177 -10.99 5.76 -7.87
N MET A 178 -9.97 6.51 -8.27
CA MET A 178 -9.78 7.91 -7.92
C MET A 178 -10.47 8.86 -8.91
N LEU A 179 -10.53 8.51 -10.19
CA LEU A 179 -11.14 9.36 -11.24
C LEU A 179 -12.58 9.83 -10.95
N PRO A 180 -13.51 8.97 -10.49
CA PRO A 180 -14.88 9.41 -10.17
C PRO A 180 -14.91 10.51 -9.10
N HIS A 181 -14.04 10.43 -8.10
CA HIS A 181 -13.98 11.43 -7.03
C HIS A 181 -13.48 12.80 -7.50
N ILE A 182 -12.65 12.86 -8.55
CA ILE A 182 -12.28 14.13 -9.19
C ILE A 182 -13.50 14.78 -9.84
N SER A 183 -14.32 14.00 -10.57
CA SER A 183 -15.54 14.51 -11.20
C SER A 183 -16.50 15.07 -10.16
N ASP A 184 -16.68 14.38 -9.04
CA ASP A 184 -17.54 14.83 -7.93
C ASP A 184 -17.00 16.14 -7.32
N ALA A 185 -15.70 16.23 -7.08
CA ALA A 185 -15.05 17.42 -6.51
C ALA A 185 -15.16 18.65 -7.44
N MET A 186 -15.07 18.45 -8.75
CA MET A 186 -15.22 19.52 -9.75
C MET A 186 -16.67 19.97 -9.94
N SER A 187 -17.64 19.16 -9.59
CA SER A 187 -19.09 19.48 -9.72
C SER A 187 -19.61 20.36 -8.58
N ILE A 188 -18.81 20.60 -7.54
CA ILE A 188 -19.16 21.40 -6.35
C ILE A 188 -18.67 22.86 -6.49
N VAL A 189 -17.90 23.16 -7.52
CA VAL A 189 -17.40 24.51 -7.87
C VAL A 189 -18.27 25.11 -8.96
#